data_da1164047ccbba664031666bee9a9449
#
_entry.id   da1164047ccbba664031666bee9a9449
#
_cell.length_a   1.000
_cell.length_b   1.000
_cell.length_c   1.000
_cell.angle_alpha   90.00
_cell.angle_beta   90.00
_cell.angle_gamma   90.00
#
_symmetry.space_group_name_H-M   'P 1'
#
loop_
_entity.id
_entity.type
_entity.pdbx_description
1 polymer ?
#
loop_
_entity_poly.entity_id
_entity_poly.type
_entity_poly.pdbx_seq_one_letter_code
_entity_poly.pdbx_strand_id
1 'polypeptide(L)'
;MPRIYEEIKQEKPMRTPGVLAVITILRTADILRHAVEKPLSVFGLSHEQYNVLRILRGAAESGLPTLEIASRTLYRSPNITRLIDRLIAKKLVRRSSSKEDRRVVLVSLTSQGLELLAHLEGVVDKVFDTFPPTTKAEMKTLLDVLDRIREHMAVKTAAELAIEKAKPGRP
;
A
#
# COMPACT_ATOMS: atom_id res chain seq x y z
N MET A 1 9.26 -24.80 17.08
CA MET A 1 9.72 -23.84 16.06
C MET A 1 8.57 -22.95 15.64
N PRO A 2 8.78 -21.68 15.27
CA PRO A 2 7.71 -20.86 14.70
C PRO A 2 7.14 -21.49 13.44
N ARG A 3 5.82 -21.39 13.25
CA ARG A 3 5.07 -22.00 12.14
C ARG A 3 5.61 -21.67 10.74
N ILE A 4 6.24 -20.49 10.60
CA ILE A 4 6.83 -20.05 9.32
C ILE A 4 7.84 -21.05 8.75
N TYR A 5 8.57 -21.80 9.58
CA TYR A 5 9.52 -22.81 9.12
C TYR A 5 8.82 -23.93 8.33
N GLU A 6 7.67 -24.38 8.81
CA GLU A 6 6.83 -25.39 8.13
C GLU A 6 6.26 -24.83 6.82
N GLU A 7 5.75 -23.60 6.86
CA GLU A 7 5.10 -22.97 5.71
C GLU A 7 6.04 -22.77 4.51
N ILE A 8 7.32 -22.47 4.77
CA ILE A 8 8.34 -22.27 3.71
C ILE A 8 9.25 -23.50 3.53
N LYS A 9 8.95 -24.62 4.22
CA LYS A 9 9.74 -25.86 4.19
C LYS A 9 11.22 -25.63 4.53
N GLN A 10 11.48 -24.78 5.53
CA GLN A 10 12.84 -24.46 5.98
C GLN A 10 13.26 -25.43 7.10
N GLU A 11 14.21 -26.29 6.81
CA GLU A 11 14.68 -27.32 7.76
C GLU A 11 15.73 -26.79 8.75
N LYS A 12 16.56 -25.83 8.33
CA LYS A 12 17.63 -25.26 9.14
C LYS A 12 17.20 -23.99 9.84
N PRO A 13 17.66 -23.74 11.08
CA PRO A 13 17.40 -22.47 11.78
C PRO A 13 17.85 -21.28 10.97
N MET A 14 17.09 -20.18 11.03
CA MET A 14 17.49 -18.91 10.43
C MET A 14 18.71 -18.34 11.15
N ARG A 15 19.59 -17.71 10.36
CA ARG A 15 20.88 -17.18 10.85
C ARG A 15 20.75 -16.20 12.01
N THR A 16 19.71 -15.40 12.05
CA THR A 16 19.42 -14.44 13.10
C THR A 16 17.91 -14.29 13.31
N PRO A 17 17.46 -13.86 14.52
CA PRO A 17 16.05 -13.53 14.76
C PRO A 17 15.51 -12.46 13.81
N GLY A 18 16.35 -11.51 13.38
CA GLY A 18 15.98 -10.48 12.41
C GLY A 18 15.61 -11.06 11.04
N VAL A 19 16.35 -12.05 10.53
CA VAL A 19 16.02 -12.75 9.28
C VAL A 19 14.67 -13.45 9.40
N LEU A 20 14.43 -14.13 10.51
CA LEU A 20 13.16 -14.79 10.79
C LEU A 20 12.00 -13.79 10.80
N ALA A 21 12.16 -12.66 11.49
CA ALA A 21 11.17 -11.59 11.54
C ALA A 21 10.84 -11.04 10.13
N VAL A 22 11.86 -10.74 9.33
CA VAL A 22 11.66 -10.23 7.95
C VAL A 22 10.88 -11.23 7.11
N ILE A 23 11.26 -12.50 7.10
CA ILE A 23 10.57 -13.53 6.32
C ILE A 23 9.12 -13.69 6.77
N THR A 24 8.88 -13.68 8.09
CA THR A 24 7.53 -13.77 8.66
C THR A 24 6.67 -12.57 8.24
N ILE A 25 7.21 -11.35 8.32
CA ILE A 25 6.50 -10.13 7.90
C ILE A 25 6.15 -10.20 6.41
N LEU A 26 7.12 -10.54 5.55
CA LEU A 26 6.90 -10.63 4.11
C LEU A 26 5.84 -11.69 3.76
N ARG A 27 5.90 -12.86 4.39
CA ARG A 27 4.92 -13.93 4.19
C ARG A 27 3.52 -13.51 4.65
N THR A 28 3.43 -12.88 5.82
CA THR A 28 2.16 -12.38 6.36
C THR A 28 1.57 -11.30 5.46
N ALA A 29 2.39 -10.34 5.02
CA ALA A 29 1.97 -9.28 4.10
C ALA A 29 1.46 -9.84 2.77
N ASP A 30 2.10 -10.88 2.23
CA ASP A 30 1.66 -11.56 1.00
C ASP A 30 0.29 -12.24 1.18
N ILE A 31 0.09 -12.95 2.28
CA ILE A 31 -1.20 -13.59 2.62
C ILE A 31 -2.31 -12.54 2.73
N LEU A 32 -2.07 -11.45 3.46
CA LEU A 32 -3.05 -10.37 3.63
C LEU A 32 -3.36 -9.68 2.29
N ARG A 33 -2.35 -9.43 1.46
CA ARG A 33 -2.53 -8.87 0.13
C ARG A 33 -3.46 -9.74 -0.73
N HIS A 34 -3.19 -11.05 -0.80
CA HIS A 34 -4.02 -11.98 -1.57
C HIS A 34 -5.45 -12.08 -1.03
N ALA A 35 -5.63 -12.04 0.31
CA ALA A 35 -6.96 -12.05 0.91
C ALA A 35 -7.81 -10.85 0.48
N VAL A 36 -7.19 -9.66 0.34
CA VAL A 36 -7.87 -8.44 -0.15
C VAL A 36 -8.04 -8.46 -1.68
N GLU A 37 -7.06 -8.95 -2.44
CA GLU A 37 -7.13 -9.01 -3.90
C GLU A 37 -8.26 -9.91 -4.42
N LYS A 38 -8.49 -11.04 -3.77
CA LYS A 38 -9.49 -12.02 -4.20
C LYS A 38 -10.89 -11.42 -4.36
N PRO A 39 -11.49 -10.73 -3.38
CA PRO A 39 -12.78 -10.08 -3.55
C PRO A 39 -12.73 -8.90 -4.53
N LEU A 40 -11.64 -8.14 -4.62
CA LEU A 40 -11.49 -7.03 -5.54
C LEU A 40 -11.45 -7.48 -7.01
N SER A 41 -10.90 -8.66 -7.29
CA SER A 41 -10.79 -9.20 -8.65
C SER A 41 -12.14 -9.42 -9.32
N VAL A 42 -13.19 -9.73 -8.56
CA VAL A 42 -14.58 -9.86 -9.04
C VAL A 42 -15.06 -8.55 -9.70
N PHE A 43 -14.57 -7.41 -9.21
CA PHE A 43 -14.86 -6.07 -9.75
C PHE A 43 -13.79 -5.59 -10.73
N GLY A 44 -12.87 -6.48 -11.11
CA GLY A 44 -11.77 -6.18 -12.02
C GLY A 44 -10.79 -5.16 -11.47
N LEU A 45 -10.66 -5.02 -10.14
CA LEU A 45 -9.74 -4.09 -9.48
C LEU A 45 -8.56 -4.84 -8.89
N SER A 46 -7.37 -4.23 -9.00
CA SER A 46 -6.22 -4.63 -8.19
C SER A 46 -6.25 -3.93 -6.83
N HIS A 47 -5.45 -4.44 -5.87
CA HIS A 47 -5.30 -3.83 -4.56
C HIS A 47 -4.78 -2.38 -4.66
N GLU A 48 -3.85 -2.12 -5.57
CA GLU A 48 -3.32 -0.76 -5.80
C GLU A 48 -4.41 0.19 -6.33
N GLN A 49 -5.26 -0.28 -7.23
CA GLN A 49 -6.39 0.52 -7.74
C GLN A 49 -7.38 0.85 -6.62
N TYR A 50 -7.73 -0.13 -5.81
CA TYR A 50 -8.58 0.07 -4.64
C TYR A 50 -7.97 1.07 -3.65
N ASN A 51 -6.65 0.97 -3.37
CA ASN A 51 -5.95 1.90 -2.49
C ASN A 51 -6.00 3.34 -3.02
N VAL A 52 -5.83 3.56 -4.33
CA VAL A 52 -5.99 4.90 -4.95
C VAL A 52 -7.41 5.43 -4.76
N LEU A 53 -8.44 4.61 -4.97
CA LEU A 53 -9.83 5.03 -4.74
C LEU A 53 -10.07 5.46 -3.29
N ARG A 54 -9.54 4.72 -2.32
CA ARG A 54 -9.64 5.06 -0.89
C ARG A 54 -8.93 6.37 -0.54
N ILE A 55 -7.74 6.59 -1.11
CA ILE A 55 -6.99 7.84 -0.93
C ILE A 55 -7.82 9.02 -1.45
N LEU A 56 -8.41 8.88 -2.64
CA LEU A 56 -9.23 9.92 -3.24
C LEU A 56 -10.53 10.19 -2.47
N ARG A 57 -11.12 9.17 -1.85
CA ARG A 57 -12.29 9.38 -0.98
C ARG A 57 -11.96 10.18 0.28
N GLY A 58 -10.80 9.96 0.86
CA GLY A 58 -10.31 10.73 2.02
C GLY A 58 -9.86 12.14 1.68
N ALA A 59 -9.86 12.53 0.40
CA ALA A 59 -9.50 13.84 -0.06
C ALA A 59 -10.73 14.76 -0.17
N ALA A 60 -10.49 16.07 -0.32
CA ALA A 60 -11.54 17.02 -0.67
C ALA A 60 -12.14 16.68 -2.05
N GLU A 61 -13.38 17.13 -2.32
CA GLU A 61 -14.07 16.91 -3.61
C GLU A 61 -13.28 17.41 -4.82
N SER A 62 -12.41 18.42 -4.63
CA SER A 62 -11.51 18.93 -5.65
C SER A 62 -10.51 17.87 -6.16
N GLY A 63 -10.26 16.80 -5.39
CA GLY A 63 -9.30 15.74 -5.72
C GLY A 63 -7.87 16.06 -5.28
N LEU A 64 -6.92 15.26 -5.75
CA LEU A 64 -5.49 15.36 -5.41
C LEU A 64 -4.61 15.38 -6.67
N PRO A 65 -3.45 16.06 -6.62
CA PRO A 65 -2.41 15.90 -7.62
C PRO A 65 -1.86 14.48 -7.66
N THR A 66 -1.44 14.02 -8.84
CA THR A 66 -0.90 12.65 -9.03
C THR A 66 0.27 12.33 -8.07
N LEU A 67 1.17 13.29 -7.84
CA LEU A 67 2.31 13.13 -6.93
C LEU A 67 1.85 12.95 -5.47
N GLU A 68 0.82 13.66 -5.08
CA GLU A 68 0.24 13.53 -3.74
C GLU A 68 -0.43 12.17 -3.56
N ILE A 69 -1.13 11.66 -4.59
CA ILE A 69 -1.67 10.30 -4.57
C ILE A 69 -0.54 9.29 -4.41
N ALA A 70 0.56 9.45 -5.17
CA ALA A 70 1.71 8.54 -5.12
C ALA A 70 2.35 8.50 -3.72
N SER A 71 2.44 9.64 -3.03
CA SER A 71 3.03 9.73 -1.68
C SER A 71 2.20 9.02 -0.61
N ARG A 72 0.87 8.88 -0.83
CA ARG A 72 -0.07 8.27 0.11
C ARG A 72 -0.32 6.79 -0.15
N THR A 73 0.20 6.22 -1.27
CA THR A 73 -0.03 4.80 -1.57
C THR A 73 0.69 3.87 -0.61
N LEU A 74 0.05 2.74 -0.27
CA LEU A 74 0.63 1.69 0.57
C LEU A 74 1.90 1.08 -0.05
N TYR A 75 1.98 1.07 -1.37
CA TYR A 75 3.11 0.52 -2.11
C TYR A 75 3.76 1.60 -2.96
N ARG A 76 5.09 1.63 -3.00
CA ARG A 76 5.80 2.46 -3.97
C ARG A 76 5.48 1.96 -5.38
N SER A 77 4.52 2.58 -6.02
CA SER A 77 4.19 2.25 -7.41
C SER A 77 5.01 3.13 -8.35
N PRO A 78 5.95 2.57 -9.11
CA PRO A 78 6.73 3.33 -10.09
C PRO A 78 5.86 3.86 -11.24
N ASN A 79 4.58 3.48 -11.30
CA ASN A 79 3.70 3.72 -12.44
C ASN A 79 2.31 4.23 -12.04
N ILE A 80 2.26 5.16 -11.07
CA ILE A 80 1.00 5.74 -10.57
C ILE A 80 0.14 6.34 -11.70
N THR A 81 0.77 6.96 -12.70
CA THR A 81 0.08 7.55 -13.86
C THR A 81 -0.70 6.49 -14.63
N ARG A 82 -0.08 5.34 -14.96
CA ARG A 82 -0.78 4.21 -15.65
C ARG A 82 -1.89 3.63 -14.79
N LEU A 83 -1.71 3.61 -13.46
CA LEU A 83 -2.74 3.14 -12.54
C LEU A 83 -3.97 4.04 -12.60
N ILE A 84 -3.75 5.36 -12.56
CA ILE A 84 -4.81 6.36 -12.70
C ILE A 84 -5.47 6.28 -14.09
N ASP A 85 -4.70 6.13 -15.18
CA ASP A 85 -5.24 6.00 -16.53
C ASP A 85 -6.18 4.79 -16.66
N ARG A 86 -5.83 3.66 -16.04
CA ARG A 86 -6.71 2.47 -15.99
C ARG A 86 -8.01 2.75 -15.21
N LEU A 87 -7.93 3.53 -14.12
CA LEU A 87 -9.11 3.94 -13.36
C LEU A 87 -9.99 4.91 -14.13
N ILE A 88 -9.40 5.82 -14.94
CA ILE A 88 -10.12 6.70 -15.86
C ILE A 88 -10.84 5.89 -16.94
N ALA A 89 -10.15 4.91 -17.55
CA ALA A 89 -10.75 4.03 -18.54
C ALA A 89 -11.96 3.26 -17.99
N LYS A 90 -11.95 2.94 -16.70
CA LYS A 90 -13.09 2.34 -15.96
C LYS A 90 -14.14 3.37 -15.51
N LYS A 91 -13.96 4.65 -15.80
CA LYS A 91 -14.85 5.75 -15.38
C LYS A 91 -14.97 5.91 -13.86
N LEU A 92 -14.03 5.40 -13.08
CA LEU A 92 -14.04 5.46 -11.61
C LEU A 92 -13.44 6.75 -11.06
N VAL A 93 -12.53 7.35 -11.81
CA VAL A 93 -11.91 8.64 -11.50
C VAL A 93 -11.90 9.54 -12.74
N ARG A 94 -11.74 10.82 -12.51
CA ARG A 94 -11.60 11.84 -13.56
C ARG A 94 -10.43 12.77 -13.28
N ARG A 95 -9.89 13.40 -14.33
CA ARG A 95 -8.94 14.51 -14.23
C ARG A 95 -9.66 15.83 -14.43
N SER A 96 -9.21 16.84 -13.69
CA SER A 96 -9.63 18.23 -13.84
C SER A 96 -8.45 19.17 -13.59
N SER A 97 -8.47 20.37 -14.14
CA SER A 97 -7.51 21.40 -13.77
C SER A 97 -7.88 22.00 -12.42
N SER A 98 -6.88 22.35 -11.60
CA SER A 98 -7.11 23.10 -10.37
C SER A 98 -7.71 24.49 -10.70
N LYS A 99 -8.61 24.96 -9.86
CA LYS A 99 -9.15 26.33 -9.96
C LYS A 99 -8.12 27.40 -9.55
N GLU A 100 -7.19 27.02 -8.66
CA GLU A 100 -6.17 27.90 -8.10
C GLU A 100 -4.96 28.03 -9.04
N ASP A 101 -4.51 26.89 -9.60
CA ASP A 101 -3.42 26.85 -10.59
C ASP A 101 -3.79 25.87 -11.71
N ARG A 102 -4.11 26.38 -12.89
CA ARG A 102 -4.49 25.58 -14.07
C ARG A 102 -3.39 24.64 -14.58
N ARG A 103 -2.15 24.80 -14.12
CA ARG A 103 -1.03 23.90 -14.43
C ARG A 103 -1.11 22.60 -13.62
N VAL A 104 -1.85 22.63 -12.51
CA VAL A 104 -2.01 21.47 -11.63
C VAL A 104 -3.20 20.63 -12.09
N VAL A 105 -2.94 19.38 -12.42
CA VAL A 105 -3.97 18.40 -12.77
C VAL A 105 -4.35 17.62 -11.50
N LEU A 106 -5.62 17.72 -11.14
CA LEU A 106 -6.23 17.02 -10.02
C LEU A 106 -6.94 15.74 -10.50
N VAL A 107 -6.89 14.72 -9.69
CA VAL A 107 -7.65 13.46 -9.87
C VAL A 107 -8.68 13.36 -8.77
N SER A 108 -9.94 13.12 -9.13
CA SER A 108 -11.04 12.96 -8.18
C SER A 108 -11.89 11.74 -8.54
N LEU A 109 -12.65 11.24 -7.56
CA LEU A 109 -13.63 10.18 -7.79
C LEU A 109 -14.79 10.70 -8.67
N THR A 110 -15.35 9.80 -9.46
CA THR A 110 -16.67 9.99 -10.09
C THR A 110 -17.76 9.46 -9.15
N SER A 111 -19.03 9.75 -9.44
CA SER A 111 -20.17 9.14 -8.73
C SER A 111 -20.11 7.63 -8.79
N GLN A 112 -19.79 7.06 -9.97
CA GLN A 112 -19.60 5.61 -10.14
C GLN A 112 -18.45 5.06 -9.30
N GLY A 113 -17.35 5.82 -9.17
CA GLY A 113 -16.22 5.45 -8.31
C GLY A 113 -16.58 5.46 -6.82
N LEU A 114 -17.38 6.43 -6.38
CA LEU A 114 -17.89 6.51 -5.01
C LEU A 114 -18.84 5.35 -4.68
N GLU A 115 -19.80 5.06 -5.57
CA GLU A 115 -20.75 3.95 -5.41
C GLU A 115 -20.04 2.59 -5.35
N LEU A 116 -19.10 2.35 -6.27
CA LEU A 116 -18.30 1.12 -6.26
C LEU A 116 -17.48 0.99 -4.97
N LEU A 117 -16.84 2.08 -4.54
CA LEU A 117 -16.03 2.07 -3.33
C LEU A 117 -16.87 1.78 -2.08
N ALA A 118 -18.06 2.38 -1.94
CA ALA A 118 -18.98 2.11 -0.85
C ALA A 118 -19.39 0.63 -0.79
N HIS A 119 -19.64 0.01 -1.96
CA HIS A 119 -19.93 -1.42 -2.03
C HIS A 119 -18.73 -2.28 -1.63
N LEU A 120 -17.54 -1.93 -2.11
CA LEU A 120 -16.30 -2.68 -1.84
C LEU A 120 -15.87 -2.62 -0.37
N GLU A 121 -16.18 -1.55 0.35
CA GLU A 121 -15.85 -1.45 1.78
C GLU A 121 -16.50 -2.55 2.59
N GLY A 122 -17.78 -2.79 2.42
CA GLY A 122 -18.45 -3.88 3.10
C GLY A 122 -17.91 -5.28 2.74
N VAL A 123 -17.24 -5.41 1.59
CA VAL A 123 -16.61 -6.67 1.15
C VAL A 123 -15.20 -6.80 1.75
N VAL A 124 -14.43 -5.72 1.73
CA VAL A 124 -13.05 -5.69 2.24
C VAL A 124 -13.02 -5.70 3.78
N ASP A 125 -13.96 -5.04 4.43
CA ASP A 125 -14.07 -5.04 5.90
C ASP A 125 -14.25 -6.46 6.43
N LYS A 126 -15.02 -7.32 5.74
CA LYS A 126 -15.13 -8.74 6.11
C LYS A 126 -13.80 -9.49 6.09
N VAL A 127 -12.85 -9.08 5.23
CA VAL A 127 -11.49 -9.65 5.27
C VAL A 127 -10.74 -9.19 6.51
N PHE A 128 -10.91 -7.92 6.90
CA PHE A 128 -10.26 -7.39 8.11
C PHE A 128 -10.89 -7.91 9.40
N ASP A 129 -12.20 -8.21 9.40
CA ASP A 129 -12.89 -8.86 10.51
C ASP A 129 -12.35 -10.27 10.80
N THR A 130 -11.65 -10.90 9.82
CA THR A 130 -10.95 -12.18 10.04
C THR A 130 -9.62 -12.03 10.78
N PHE A 131 -9.19 -10.80 11.11
CA PHE A 131 -7.99 -10.61 11.90
C PHE A 131 -8.13 -11.33 13.26
N PRO A 132 -7.11 -12.08 13.69
CA PRO A 132 -7.23 -12.89 14.88
C PRO A 132 -7.52 -12.02 16.11
N PRO A 133 -8.33 -12.51 17.06
CA PRO A 133 -8.61 -11.76 18.27
C PRO A 133 -7.30 -11.46 19.01
N THR A 134 -7.05 -10.18 19.21
CA THR A 134 -5.85 -9.65 19.88
C THR A 134 -6.28 -8.65 20.95
N THR A 135 -5.57 -8.64 22.06
CA THR A 135 -5.75 -7.61 23.08
C THR A 135 -5.24 -6.25 22.58
N LYS A 136 -5.73 -5.18 23.17
CA LYS A 136 -5.22 -3.82 22.88
C LYS A 136 -3.71 -3.70 23.09
N ALA A 137 -3.17 -4.40 24.10
CA ALA A 137 -1.74 -4.39 24.41
C ALA A 137 -0.90 -5.10 23.32
N GLU A 138 -1.34 -6.27 22.86
CA GLU A 138 -0.70 -6.99 21.76
C GLU A 138 -0.74 -6.19 20.47
N MET A 139 -1.89 -5.59 20.13
CA MET A 139 -2.03 -4.74 18.97
C MET A 139 -1.09 -3.54 19.04
N LYS A 140 -1.05 -2.86 20.19
CA LYS A 140 -0.12 -1.74 20.38
C LYS A 140 1.33 -2.18 20.19
N THR A 141 1.74 -3.30 20.79
CA THR A 141 3.09 -3.83 20.67
C THR A 141 3.44 -4.15 19.21
N LEU A 142 2.52 -4.78 18.48
CA LEU A 142 2.71 -5.06 17.05
C LEU A 142 2.95 -3.78 16.25
N LEU A 143 2.10 -2.77 16.43
CA LEU A 143 2.21 -1.51 15.71
C LEU A 143 3.52 -0.77 16.05
N ASP A 144 3.88 -0.68 17.33
CA ASP A 144 5.12 -0.05 17.78
C ASP A 144 6.38 -0.73 17.20
N VAL A 145 6.37 -2.06 17.09
CA VAL A 145 7.48 -2.82 16.48
C VAL A 145 7.57 -2.55 14.99
N LEU A 146 6.43 -2.58 14.28
CA LEU A 146 6.39 -2.32 12.84
C LEU A 146 6.79 -0.87 12.51
N ASP A 147 6.41 0.10 13.34
CA ASP A 147 6.83 1.51 13.19
C ASP A 147 8.34 1.65 13.29
N ARG A 148 8.96 1.10 14.34
CA ARG A 148 10.43 1.12 14.51
C ARG A 148 11.17 0.48 13.34
N ILE A 149 10.63 -0.62 12.79
CA ILE A 149 11.23 -1.27 11.62
C ILE A 149 11.18 -0.31 10.42
N ARG A 150 10.02 0.34 10.15
CA ARG A 150 9.88 1.29 9.05
C ARG A 150 10.82 2.49 9.18
N GLU A 151 10.90 3.07 10.36
CA GLU A 151 11.80 4.20 10.66
C GLU A 151 13.26 3.82 10.42
N HIS A 152 13.71 2.69 10.99
CA HIS A 152 15.08 2.21 10.81
C HIS A 152 15.42 1.98 9.33
N MET A 153 14.53 1.35 8.58
CA MET A 153 14.74 1.08 7.15
C MET A 153 14.72 2.36 6.31
N ALA A 154 13.90 3.36 6.66
CA ALA A 154 13.87 4.63 5.97
C ALA A 154 15.18 5.41 6.13
N VAL A 155 15.73 5.47 7.34
CA VAL A 155 17.03 6.10 7.62
C VAL A 155 18.16 5.42 6.86
N LYS A 156 18.20 4.08 6.88
CA LYS A 156 19.21 3.29 6.18
C LYS A 156 19.16 3.54 4.67
N THR A 157 17.98 3.49 4.06
CA THR A 157 17.81 3.73 2.62
C THR A 157 18.24 5.16 2.24
N ALA A 158 17.94 6.16 3.06
CA ALA A 158 18.36 7.54 2.81
C ALA A 158 19.89 7.68 2.86
N ALA A 159 20.56 7.04 3.83
CA ALA A 159 22.01 7.02 3.96
C ALA A 159 22.70 6.33 2.78
N GLU A 160 22.17 5.17 2.33
CA GLU A 160 22.67 4.44 1.17
C GLU A 160 22.56 5.27 -0.13
N LEU A 161 21.44 5.93 -0.34
CA LEU A 161 21.23 6.83 -1.48
C LEU A 161 22.14 8.06 -1.45
N ALA A 162 22.45 8.59 -0.28
CA ALA A 162 23.39 9.70 -0.12
C ALA A 162 24.82 9.27 -0.50
N ILE A 163 25.24 8.09 -0.05
CA ILE A 163 26.56 7.52 -0.38
C ILE A 163 26.68 7.25 -1.90
N GLU A 164 25.63 6.72 -2.53
CA GLU A 164 25.63 6.43 -3.96
C GLU A 164 25.71 7.70 -4.82
N LYS A 165 25.02 8.77 -4.41
CA LYS A 165 25.13 10.10 -5.06
C LYS A 165 26.48 10.76 -4.86
N ALA A 166 27.19 10.44 -3.79
CA ALA A 166 28.52 10.97 -3.50
C ALA A 166 29.67 10.22 -4.21
N LYS A 167 29.38 9.09 -4.86
CA LYS A 167 30.40 8.39 -5.66
C LYS A 167 30.73 9.23 -6.89
N PRO A 168 32.01 9.61 -7.11
CA PRO A 168 32.40 10.29 -8.34
C PRO A 168 32.03 9.42 -9.53
N GLY A 169 31.40 10.03 -10.54
CA GLY A 169 30.97 9.35 -11.75
C GLY A 169 32.14 8.51 -12.33
N ARG A 170 31.85 7.25 -12.66
CA ARG A 170 32.77 6.47 -13.46
C ARG A 170 32.94 7.16 -14.82
N PRO A 171 34.19 7.28 -15.30
CA PRO A 171 34.47 7.86 -16.61
C PRO A 171 33.83 7.06 -17.74
#